data_06a587be3f2a4f1cde9abd940d63f2c0
#
_entry.id   06a587be3f2a4f1cde9abd940d63f2c0
#
_cell.length_a   1.000
_cell.length_b   1.000
_cell.length_c   1.000
_cell.angle_alpha   90.00
_cell.angle_beta   90.00
_cell.angle_gamma   90.00
#
_symmetry.space_group_name_H-M   'P 1'
#
loop_
_entity.id
_entity.type
_entity.pdbx_description
1 polymer ?
#
loop_
_entity_poly.entity_id
_entity_poly.type
_entity_poly.pdbx_seq_one_letter_code
_entity_poly.pdbx_strand_id
1 'polypeptide(L)'
;MKSVRRIAALILCAAIVFSTGISAASYGGAKHENVSSADESALTQKNEKAEPAKAKKPGTLTECGGTCEYSPTVVIHGIGQSKTYLYENDEIAVDEDGKQITGWPIYANTKYIIKNLLWPLVKMLVTQRDDGFVESFRKTLEGTLYVNAFDSNGKNVYDVRVKKYSQSVAKCSDEDKEEIYCNVPIDGFSKVAGEDHLYYFAYNSFGNNSEITDELYNFIGQIKRETGHDKINVVAISLGGTIANSLFDCYPELYPSLDRVVYIVPALDGSNIVGDIYLGKLSTSDEMLYKNLLPNLVGGAEGYLLNAVIRMMPKQILLDTLDATVDGLTNVILRNCTTMWSLVPEAYYDEAVSRVLPGEENAEMRRQVEVYHRAQVNRFANIEKMRAAGAEVFDIVDYDYQLYCLVPSYDKSNADGIIHAESTSMGAKFANIGETLGEGYVQQGTHCKNTAHNHLSPDGVVDASVGLLPDYTFYFKGQDHEKTGSNDVIMKLATELLTNREFKDVYSMPDRFPQFNIGRNTKDLVNNLMKPAQEIDRSTLSPEDAAELDAALEECNAMLD
;
A
#
# COMPACT_ATOMS: atom_id res chain seq x y z
N MET A 1 23.67 27.60 6.95
CA MET A 1 22.25 27.93 7.11
C MET A 1 21.30 27.07 6.24
N LYS A 2 21.55 26.82 4.94
CA LYS A 2 20.68 25.95 4.11
C LYS A 2 20.64 24.48 4.59
N SER A 3 21.77 23.92 5.04
CA SER A 3 21.85 22.54 5.55
C SER A 3 21.11 22.34 6.88
N VAL A 4 21.21 23.30 7.81
CA VAL A 4 20.51 23.20 9.12
C VAL A 4 18.99 23.32 8.96
N ARG A 5 18.52 24.10 7.96
CA ARG A 5 17.10 24.19 7.60
C ARG A 5 16.53 22.87 7.09
N ARG A 6 17.33 22.14 6.28
CA ARG A 6 16.98 20.83 5.77
C ARG A 6 16.96 19.76 6.88
N ILE A 7 17.87 19.85 7.87
CA ILE A 7 17.93 18.91 8.99
C ILE A 7 16.68 18.98 9.86
N ALA A 8 16.23 20.20 10.24
CA ALA A 8 15.03 20.34 11.06
C ALA A 8 13.77 19.86 10.34
N ALA A 9 13.64 20.17 9.03
CA ALA A 9 12.55 19.66 8.20
C ALA A 9 12.59 18.13 8.05
N LEU A 10 13.81 17.56 7.90
CA LEU A 10 14.00 16.10 7.78
C LEU A 10 13.70 15.35 9.07
N ILE A 11 14.07 15.89 10.24
CA ILE A 11 13.72 15.26 11.54
C ILE A 11 12.21 15.22 11.70
N LEU A 12 11.50 16.29 11.33
CA LEU A 12 10.05 16.31 11.41
C LEU A 12 9.40 15.43 10.34
N CYS A 13 9.91 15.45 9.10
CA CYS A 13 9.46 14.53 8.05
C CYS A 13 9.72 13.07 8.43
N ALA A 14 10.88 12.77 9.03
CA ALA A 14 11.17 11.44 9.54
C ALA A 14 10.23 11.07 10.69
N ALA A 15 9.94 11.96 11.62
CA ALA A 15 9.00 11.71 12.69
C ALA A 15 7.57 11.47 12.16
N ILE A 16 7.16 12.20 11.12
CA ILE A 16 5.88 12.00 10.43
C ILE A 16 5.88 10.66 9.68
N VAL A 17 6.97 10.32 8.99
CA VAL A 17 7.15 9.03 8.31
C VAL A 17 7.23 7.87 9.31
N PHE A 18 7.91 8.08 10.45
CA PHE A 18 7.95 7.13 11.56
C PHE A 18 6.58 6.79 12.12
N SER A 19 5.81 7.80 12.28
CA SER A 19 4.50 7.69 12.89
C SER A 19 3.45 7.11 11.98
N THR A 20 3.65 7.24 10.67
CA THR A 20 2.70 6.65 9.74
C THR A 20 3.12 5.25 9.32
N GLY A 21 4.40 4.80 9.54
CA GLY A 21 4.90 3.50 9.02
C GLY A 21 4.49 3.25 7.56
N ILE A 22 3.94 4.25 6.95
CA ILE A 22 3.00 4.21 5.86
C ILE A 22 3.47 5.27 4.88
N SER A 23 4.19 4.81 3.86
CA SER A 23 4.36 5.47 2.57
C SER A 23 5.08 6.83 2.50
N ALA A 24 6.38 6.87 2.85
CA ALA A 24 7.27 7.78 2.13
C ALA A 24 7.70 7.19 0.77
N ALA A 25 7.55 5.88 0.56
CA ALA A 25 7.96 5.18 -0.64
C ALA A 25 6.96 5.28 -1.80
N SER A 26 5.68 5.58 -1.56
CA SER A 26 4.72 5.78 -2.65
C SER A 26 4.97 7.04 -3.50
N TYR A 27 5.93 7.88 -3.12
CA TYR A 27 6.40 9.03 -3.92
C TYR A 27 7.86 8.91 -4.41
N GLY A 28 8.52 7.79 -4.14
CA GLY A 28 9.80 7.41 -4.73
C GLY A 28 9.62 6.74 -6.10
N GLY A 29 8.66 7.17 -6.90
CA GLY A 29 8.61 6.83 -8.32
C GLY A 29 9.94 7.19 -8.94
N ALA A 30 10.55 6.26 -9.65
CA ALA A 30 11.80 6.45 -10.36
C ALA A 30 11.79 7.82 -11.03
N LYS A 31 12.69 8.70 -10.61
CA LYS A 31 12.99 9.90 -11.38
C LYS A 31 13.45 9.40 -12.73
N HIS A 32 12.62 9.50 -13.73
CA HIS A 32 13.10 9.56 -15.09
C HIS A 32 14.04 10.76 -15.12
N GLU A 33 15.33 10.48 -15.13
CA GLU A 33 16.32 11.50 -15.46
C GLU A 33 15.92 12.01 -16.84
N ASN A 34 15.56 13.29 -16.90
CA ASN A 34 15.44 14.03 -18.15
C ASN A 34 16.79 13.92 -18.87
N VAL A 35 16.91 12.99 -19.76
CA VAL A 35 17.93 13.00 -20.79
C VAL A 35 17.57 14.17 -21.70
N SER A 36 18.37 15.22 -21.60
CA SER A 36 18.27 16.41 -22.43
C SER A 36 18.23 16.00 -23.89
N SER A 37 17.23 16.52 -24.59
CA SER A 37 17.14 16.54 -26.05
C SER A 37 18.43 17.02 -26.71
N ALA A 38 19.19 16.12 -27.31
CA ALA A 38 20.14 16.41 -28.38
C ALA A 38 20.25 15.17 -29.26
N ASP A 39 19.93 15.38 -30.56
CA ASP A 39 20.05 14.46 -31.68
C ASP A 39 18.87 13.52 -32.01
N GLU A 40 17.76 14.14 -32.40
CA GLU A 40 16.88 13.59 -33.43
C GLU A 40 17.43 13.96 -34.82
N SER A 41 18.35 13.15 -35.35
CA SER A 41 18.54 13.06 -36.81
C SER A 41 19.53 11.94 -37.14
N ALA A 42 19.01 10.77 -37.36
CA ALA A 42 19.50 9.73 -38.28
C ALA A 42 19.11 8.35 -37.75
N LEU A 43 18.02 7.81 -38.30
CA LEU A 43 17.91 6.40 -38.65
C LEU A 43 16.46 6.10 -39.11
N THR A 44 16.11 6.70 -40.28
CA THR A 44 15.02 6.19 -41.11
C THR A 44 15.62 5.16 -42.07
N GLN A 45 15.47 3.88 -41.76
CA GLN A 45 15.43 2.84 -42.81
C GLN A 45 14.61 1.63 -42.36
N LYS A 46 13.44 1.55 -42.96
CA LYS A 46 12.68 0.39 -43.46
C LYS A 46 13.04 -0.98 -42.90
N ASN A 47 12.08 -1.59 -42.21
CA ASN A 47 11.78 -3.00 -42.44
C ASN A 47 10.27 -3.18 -42.53
N GLU A 48 9.84 -3.78 -43.66
CA GLU A 48 8.47 -4.09 -43.99
C GLU A 48 7.99 -5.37 -43.31
N LYS A 49 6.84 -5.23 -42.65
CA LYS A 49 5.71 -6.16 -42.55
C LYS A 49 5.90 -7.60 -42.04
N ALA A 50 5.38 -7.74 -40.81
CA ALA A 50 4.35 -8.74 -40.56
C ALA A 50 3.14 -7.98 -39.96
N GLU A 51 1.95 -8.06 -40.58
CA GLU A 51 0.72 -7.50 -40.02
C GLU A 51 0.37 -8.31 -38.76
N PRO A 52 0.32 -7.68 -37.56
CA PRO A 52 -0.36 -8.31 -36.45
C PRO A 52 -1.83 -8.35 -36.75
N ALA A 53 -2.48 -9.48 -36.47
CA ALA A 53 -3.91 -9.62 -36.49
C ALA A 53 -4.52 -8.41 -35.80
N LYS A 54 -5.46 -7.74 -36.48
CA LYS A 54 -6.16 -6.57 -35.98
C LYS A 54 -6.79 -6.92 -34.62
N ALA A 55 -6.14 -6.53 -33.54
CA ALA A 55 -6.81 -6.45 -32.25
C ALA A 55 -8.05 -5.55 -32.46
N LYS A 56 -9.23 -6.07 -32.17
CA LYS A 56 -10.43 -5.24 -32.11
C LYS A 56 -10.14 -4.11 -31.17
N LYS A 57 -10.28 -2.86 -31.62
CA LYS A 57 -10.24 -1.69 -30.72
C LYS A 57 -11.25 -1.96 -29.62
N PRO A 58 -10.90 -1.86 -28.33
CA PRO A 58 -11.88 -1.92 -27.28
C PRO A 58 -12.95 -0.86 -27.58
N GLY A 59 -14.21 -1.27 -27.64
CA GLY A 59 -15.32 -0.33 -27.76
C GLY A 59 -15.37 0.58 -26.55
N THR A 60 -15.89 1.79 -26.69
CA THR A 60 -16.22 2.62 -25.54
C THR A 60 -17.36 1.95 -24.77
N LEU A 61 -17.44 2.09 -23.44
CA LEU A 61 -18.51 1.50 -22.61
C LEU A 61 -19.91 1.89 -23.09
N THR A 62 -20.06 3.07 -23.66
CA THR A 62 -21.30 3.51 -24.35
C THR A 62 -21.64 2.65 -25.57
N GLU A 63 -20.67 1.94 -26.14
CA GLU A 63 -20.85 1.06 -27.30
C GLU A 63 -21.12 -0.39 -26.90
N CYS A 64 -20.60 -0.88 -25.77
CA CYS A 64 -20.81 -2.26 -25.34
C CYS A 64 -22.20 -2.49 -24.73
N GLY A 65 -22.82 -1.47 -24.13
CA GLY A 65 -24.16 -1.56 -23.53
C GLY A 65 -24.29 -2.65 -22.47
N GLY A 66 -23.21 -2.96 -21.76
CA GLY A 66 -23.18 -3.99 -20.74
C GLY A 66 -23.08 -5.44 -21.26
N THR A 67 -22.74 -5.63 -22.53
CA THR A 67 -22.74 -6.96 -23.18
C THR A 67 -21.35 -7.49 -23.52
N CYS A 68 -20.29 -6.72 -23.26
CA CYS A 68 -18.92 -7.19 -23.46
C CYS A 68 -18.51 -8.21 -22.39
N GLU A 69 -17.43 -8.95 -22.63
CA GLU A 69 -16.97 -10.04 -21.76
C GLU A 69 -16.29 -9.56 -20.45
N TYR A 70 -15.90 -8.28 -20.36
CA TYR A 70 -15.17 -7.72 -19.23
C TYR A 70 -16.09 -6.92 -18.33
N SER A 71 -16.13 -7.28 -17.04
CA SER A 71 -16.83 -6.47 -16.04
C SER A 71 -16.03 -5.21 -15.71
N PRO A 72 -16.69 -4.04 -15.55
CA PRO A 72 -16.00 -2.84 -15.09
C PRO A 72 -15.37 -3.10 -13.71
N THR A 73 -14.17 -2.56 -13.51
CA THR A 73 -13.35 -2.79 -12.33
C THR A 73 -13.20 -1.50 -11.54
N VAL A 74 -13.57 -1.52 -10.27
CA VAL A 74 -13.28 -0.44 -9.32
C VAL A 74 -12.06 -0.82 -8.47
N VAL A 75 -11.07 0.08 -8.42
CA VAL A 75 -9.87 -0.05 -7.60
C VAL A 75 -10.03 0.78 -6.34
N ILE A 76 -9.94 0.14 -5.17
CA ILE A 76 -9.93 0.74 -3.84
C ILE A 76 -8.47 0.70 -3.36
N HIS A 77 -7.82 1.83 -3.40
CA HIS A 77 -6.38 1.93 -3.16
C HIS A 77 -5.97 1.76 -1.69
N GLY A 78 -4.67 1.63 -1.44
CA GLY A 78 -4.08 1.61 -0.10
C GLY A 78 -3.96 3.01 0.51
N ILE A 79 -3.35 3.07 1.70
CA ILE A 79 -3.16 4.33 2.41
C ILE A 79 -2.29 5.30 1.60
N GLY A 80 -2.66 6.59 1.58
CA GLY A 80 -1.86 7.65 0.98
C GLY A 80 -1.79 7.67 -0.55
N GLN A 81 -2.55 6.82 -1.25
CA GLN A 81 -2.54 6.76 -2.71
C GLN A 81 -3.57 7.70 -3.37
N SER A 82 -4.08 8.69 -2.62
CA SER A 82 -4.87 9.80 -3.15
C SER A 82 -4.43 11.11 -2.52
N LYS A 83 -4.33 12.15 -3.32
CA LYS A 83 -4.02 13.50 -2.84
C LYS A 83 -5.24 14.13 -2.17
N THR A 84 -5.02 14.81 -1.05
CA THR A 84 -6.04 15.62 -0.38
C THR A 84 -5.55 17.04 -0.21
N TYR A 85 -6.46 17.99 -0.31
CA TYR A 85 -6.17 19.41 -0.24
C TYR A 85 -7.04 20.09 0.81
N LEU A 86 -6.47 21.07 1.49
CA LEU A 86 -7.23 22.00 2.33
C LEU A 86 -8.00 22.97 1.42
N TYR A 87 -9.29 23.17 1.71
CA TYR A 87 -10.12 24.16 1.02
C TYR A 87 -10.50 25.30 1.95
N GLU A 88 -10.44 26.51 1.44
CA GLU A 88 -10.95 27.72 2.06
C GLU A 88 -11.78 28.48 1.04
N ASN A 89 -13.02 28.80 1.38
CA ASN A 89 -13.99 29.47 0.48
C ASN A 89 -14.16 28.76 -0.89
N ASP A 90 -14.23 27.42 -0.87
CA ASP A 90 -14.31 26.55 -2.05
C ASP A 90 -13.11 26.56 -3.02
N GLU A 91 -12.00 27.17 -2.63
CA GLU A 91 -10.74 27.15 -3.37
C GLU A 91 -9.67 26.38 -2.58
N ILE A 92 -8.70 25.77 -3.31
CA ILE A 92 -7.57 25.12 -2.65
C ILE A 92 -6.75 26.18 -1.93
N ALA A 93 -6.60 26.01 -0.62
CA ALA A 93 -5.79 26.92 0.21
C ALA A 93 -4.32 26.89 -0.19
N VAL A 94 -3.69 28.04 -0.18
CA VAL A 94 -2.25 28.20 -0.48
C VAL A 94 -1.55 28.90 0.66
N ASP A 95 -0.27 28.63 0.83
CA ASP A 95 0.58 29.34 1.80
C ASP A 95 1.02 30.73 1.28
N GLU A 96 1.81 31.44 2.09
CA GLU A 96 2.36 32.76 1.75
C GLU A 96 3.24 32.76 0.48
N ASP A 97 3.75 31.60 0.07
CA ASP A 97 4.59 31.44 -1.12
C ASP A 97 3.76 30.93 -2.33
N GLY A 98 2.43 30.82 -2.19
CA GLY A 98 1.51 30.33 -3.22
C GLY A 98 1.52 28.80 -3.40
N LYS A 99 2.12 28.03 -2.48
CA LYS A 99 2.13 26.58 -2.51
C LYS A 99 0.84 26.05 -1.93
N GLN A 100 0.19 25.08 -2.60
CA GLN A 100 -1.02 24.43 -2.15
C GLN A 100 -0.80 23.73 -0.79
N ILE A 101 -1.77 23.88 0.10
CA ILE A 101 -1.79 23.20 1.40
C ILE A 101 -2.51 21.88 1.24
N THR A 102 -1.79 20.78 1.48
CA THR A 102 -2.28 19.41 1.33
C THR A 102 -2.51 18.76 2.68
N GLY A 103 -3.54 17.93 2.78
CA GLY A 103 -3.69 16.97 3.87
C GLY A 103 -2.82 15.74 3.62
N TRP A 104 -2.80 15.28 2.34
CA TRP A 104 -1.87 14.26 1.88
C TRP A 104 -1.34 14.58 0.47
N PRO A 105 -0.03 14.45 0.20
CA PRO A 105 1.04 14.31 1.21
C PRO A 105 0.98 15.38 2.28
N ILE A 106 1.38 15.05 3.51
CA ILE A 106 1.32 16.00 4.61
C ILE A 106 2.07 17.28 4.26
N TYR A 107 1.39 18.43 4.34
CA TYR A 107 1.98 19.72 4.07
C TYR A 107 2.95 20.13 5.17
N ALA A 108 4.26 20.08 4.85
CA ALA A 108 5.31 20.52 5.75
C ALA A 108 5.66 22.00 5.49
N ASN A 109 5.17 22.90 6.32
CA ASN A 109 5.58 24.31 6.29
C ASN A 109 7.00 24.47 6.83
N THR A 110 7.98 24.51 5.94
CA THR A 110 9.40 24.58 6.30
C THR A 110 9.74 25.81 7.15
N LYS A 111 9.09 26.97 6.92
CA LYS A 111 9.31 28.19 7.71
C LYS A 111 8.83 27.99 9.14
N TYR A 112 7.64 27.40 9.31
CA TYR A 112 7.05 27.08 10.61
C TYR A 112 7.93 26.09 11.39
N ILE A 113 8.37 25.02 10.76
CA ILE A 113 9.21 23.98 11.37
C ILE A 113 10.54 24.58 11.84
N ILE A 114 11.21 25.36 11.00
CA ILE A 114 12.50 26.00 11.33
C ILE A 114 12.33 26.98 12.49
N LYS A 115 11.31 27.81 12.44
CA LYS A 115 11.03 28.80 13.48
C LYS A 115 10.89 28.16 14.86
N ASN A 116 10.18 27.02 14.94
CA ASN A 116 9.83 26.41 16.20
C ASN A 116 10.84 25.36 16.70
N LEU A 117 11.56 24.69 15.78
CA LEU A 117 12.39 23.53 16.14
C LEU A 117 13.91 23.78 16.03
N LEU A 118 14.37 24.73 15.20
CA LEU A 118 15.81 24.89 14.97
C LEU A 118 16.60 25.20 16.24
N TRP A 119 16.13 26.19 17.01
CA TRP A 119 16.86 26.59 18.24
C TRP A 119 16.80 25.54 19.33
N PRO A 120 15.64 24.95 19.67
CA PRO A 120 15.57 23.82 20.61
C PRO A 120 16.49 22.66 20.22
N LEU A 121 16.54 22.28 18.93
CA LEU A 121 17.40 21.21 18.42
C LEU A 121 18.88 21.53 18.61
N VAL A 122 19.33 22.72 18.19
CA VAL A 122 20.74 23.15 18.35
C VAL A 122 21.12 23.18 19.84
N LYS A 123 20.25 23.72 20.69
CA LYS A 123 20.48 23.78 22.13
C LYS A 123 20.62 22.37 22.70
N MET A 124 19.71 21.47 22.38
CA MET A 124 19.75 20.08 22.81
C MET A 124 21.04 19.36 22.37
N LEU A 125 21.44 19.51 21.09
CA LEU A 125 22.67 18.88 20.58
C LEU A 125 23.92 19.41 21.26
N VAL A 126 23.96 20.70 21.65
CA VAL A 126 25.11 21.31 22.33
C VAL A 126 25.13 20.98 23.81
N THR A 127 23.98 21.05 24.48
CA THR A 127 23.89 20.84 25.94
C THR A 127 23.77 19.37 26.31
N GLN A 128 23.38 18.53 25.37
CA GLN A 128 23.03 17.11 25.58
C GLN A 128 21.91 16.95 26.62
N ARG A 129 21.01 17.94 26.70
CA ARG A 129 19.85 17.98 27.60
C ARG A 129 18.61 18.36 26.79
N ASP A 130 17.44 17.88 27.23
CA ASP A 130 16.17 18.20 26.56
C ASP A 130 15.93 19.72 26.51
N ASP A 131 16.05 20.39 27.66
CA ASP A 131 15.87 21.86 27.76
C ASP A 131 14.66 22.40 26.98
N GLY A 132 13.58 21.59 26.85
CA GLY A 132 12.34 21.91 26.14
C GLY A 132 12.32 21.53 24.66
N PHE A 133 13.28 20.74 24.19
CA PHE A 133 13.30 20.25 22.79
C PHE A 133 12.12 19.32 22.51
N VAL A 134 11.85 18.30 23.35
CA VAL A 134 10.78 17.32 23.15
C VAL A 134 9.41 17.98 23.08
N GLU A 135 9.13 18.94 23.95
CA GLU A 135 7.87 19.70 23.93
C GLU A 135 7.74 20.60 22.69
N SER A 136 8.85 21.25 22.26
CA SER A 136 8.87 22.04 21.03
C SER A 136 8.67 21.15 19.81
N PHE A 137 9.23 19.96 19.82
CA PHE A 137 9.04 18.96 18.77
C PHE A 137 7.57 18.52 18.69
N ARG A 138 6.95 18.12 19.80
CA ARG A 138 5.55 17.71 19.86
C ARG A 138 4.62 18.78 19.32
N LYS A 139 4.75 20.04 19.79
CA LYS A 139 3.94 21.17 19.30
C LYS A 139 4.15 21.46 17.81
N THR A 140 5.38 21.31 17.32
CA THR A 140 5.69 21.53 15.91
C THR A 140 5.07 20.42 15.05
N LEU A 141 5.09 19.19 15.53
CA LEU A 141 4.43 18.05 14.89
C LEU A 141 2.93 18.25 14.83
N GLU A 142 2.28 18.52 15.96
CA GLU A 142 0.83 18.77 16.02
C GLU A 142 0.41 19.92 15.09
N GLY A 143 1.20 21.02 15.08
CA GLY A 143 0.96 22.15 14.18
C GLY A 143 1.28 21.85 12.71
N THR A 144 1.96 20.77 12.37
CA THR A 144 2.17 20.31 10.99
C THR A 144 1.04 19.38 10.54
N LEU A 145 0.51 18.59 11.48
CA LEU A 145 -0.57 17.64 11.22
C LEU A 145 -1.97 18.26 11.22
N TYR A 146 -2.10 19.54 11.57
CA TYR A 146 -3.38 20.20 11.84
C TYR A 146 -4.44 20.04 10.76
N VAL A 147 -4.02 20.00 9.48
CA VAL A 147 -4.94 19.85 8.34
C VAL A 147 -5.78 18.58 8.47
N ASN A 148 -5.20 17.50 9.01
CA ASN A 148 -5.87 16.22 9.21
C ASN A 148 -6.48 16.07 10.61
N ALA A 149 -6.69 17.16 11.35
CA ALA A 149 -7.26 17.09 12.68
C ALA A 149 -8.75 16.71 12.65
N PHE A 150 -9.16 15.93 13.65
CA PHE A 150 -10.54 15.52 13.86
C PHE A 150 -11.12 16.12 15.13
N ASP A 151 -12.42 16.42 15.10
CA ASP A 151 -13.18 16.73 16.29
C ASP A 151 -13.55 15.47 17.10
N SER A 152 -14.19 15.65 18.25
CA SER A 152 -14.64 14.56 19.12
C SER A 152 -15.73 13.67 18.52
N ASN A 153 -16.31 14.05 17.39
CA ASN A 153 -17.33 13.31 16.67
C ASN A 153 -16.77 12.58 15.42
N GLY A 154 -15.45 12.53 15.25
CA GLY A 154 -14.81 11.85 14.11
C GLY A 154 -14.96 12.59 12.78
N LYS A 155 -15.19 13.92 12.81
CA LYS A 155 -15.24 14.75 11.61
C LYS A 155 -13.96 15.56 11.47
N ASN A 156 -13.49 15.74 10.23
CA ASN A 156 -12.38 16.64 9.97
C ASN A 156 -12.72 18.05 10.47
N VAL A 157 -11.81 18.69 11.21
CA VAL A 157 -11.94 20.06 11.71
C VAL A 157 -11.89 21.07 10.57
N TYR A 158 -11.13 20.75 9.55
CA TYR A 158 -10.93 21.57 8.35
C TYR A 158 -11.59 20.93 7.15
N ASP A 159 -11.93 21.75 6.14
CA ASP A 159 -12.48 21.27 4.87
C ASP A 159 -11.36 20.63 4.01
N VAL A 160 -11.12 19.35 4.25
CA VAL A 160 -10.13 18.55 3.52
C VAL A 160 -10.85 17.70 2.49
N ARG A 161 -10.57 17.97 1.22
CA ARG A 161 -11.21 17.24 0.11
C ARG A 161 -10.19 16.43 -0.67
N VAL A 162 -10.58 15.22 -1.08
CA VAL A 162 -9.79 14.35 -1.93
C VAL A 162 -9.96 14.77 -3.40
N LYS A 163 -8.88 14.66 -4.19
CA LYS A 163 -8.97 14.76 -5.66
C LYS A 163 -9.70 13.52 -6.18
N LYS A 164 -10.95 13.69 -6.65
CA LYS A 164 -11.81 12.59 -7.10
C LYS A 164 -11.73 12.39 -8.62
N TYR A 165 -11.85 11.13 -9.02
CA TYR A 165 -11.97 10.70 -10.40
C TYR A 165 -13.37 10.10 -10.60
N SER A 166 -14.34 10.94 -10.95
CA SER A 166 -15.75 10.56 -11.03
C SER A 166 -16.15 9.78 -12.28
N GLN A 167 -15.20 9.48 -13.15
CA GLN A 167 -15.41 8.82 -14.45
C GLN A 167 -14.42 7.67 -14.63
N SER A 168 -14.60 6.88 -15.70
CA SER A 168 -13.61 5.88 -16.09
C SER A 168 -12.27 6.52 -16.43
N VAL A 169 -11.18 5.76 -16.30
CA VAL A 169 -9.82 6.22 -16.61
C VAL A 169 -9.71 6.71 -18.07
N ALA A 170 -10.47 6.15 -19.00
CA ALA A 170 -10.51 6.62 -20.39
C ALA A 170 -10.88 8.10 -20.54
N LYS A 171 -11.65 8.65 -19.61
CA LYS A 171 -12.12 10.04 -19.64
C LYS A 171 -11.29 10.99 -18.78
N CYS A 172 -10.29 10.47 -18.08
CA CYS A 172 -9.35 11.26 -17.31
C CYS A 172 -8.37 12.00 -18.22
N SER A 173 -7.81 13.11 -17.74
CA SER A 173 -6.68 13.78 -18.39
C SER A 173 -5.43 12.88 -18.41
N ASP A 174 -4.47 13.15 -19.27
CA ASP A 174 -3.23 12.38 -19.31
C ASP A 174 -2.47 12.47 -17.98
N GLU A 175 -2.48 13.65 -17.33
CA GLU A 175 -1.90 13.86 -15.99
C GLU A 175 -2.61 13.01 -14.92
N ASP A 176 -3.94 12.94 -14.95
CA ASP A 176 -4.71 12.11 -14.02
C ASP A 176 -4.44 10.61 -14.24
N LYS A 177 -4.32 10.18 -15.49
CA LYS A 177 -3.97 8.79 -15.84
C LYS A 177 -2.59 8.43 -15.34
N GLU A 178 -1.60 9.30 -15.55
CA GLU A 178 -0.25 9.11 -15.04
C GLU A 178 -0.27 8.99 -13.50
N GLU A 179 -1.02 9.84 -12.81
CA GLU A 179 -1.16 9.78 -11.36
C GLU A 179 -1.81 8.47 -10.88
N ILE A 180 -2.89 8.03 -11.55
CA ILE A 180 -3.58 6.76 -11.22
C ILE A 180 -2.63 5.57 -11.40
N TYR A 181 -1.95 5.47 -12.55
CA TYR A 181 -1.06 4.34 -12.83
C TYR A 181 0.24 4.37 -12.02
N CYS A 182 0.72 5.55 -11.59
CA CYS A 182 1.81 5.65 -10.63
C CYS A 182 1.39 5.12 -9.25
N ASN A 183 0.16 5.39 -8.83
CA ASN A 183 -0.34 4.93 -7.55
C ASN A 183 -0.68 3.42 -7.55
N VAL A 184 -1.32 2.95 -8.62
CA VAL A 184 -1.69 1.55 -8.81
C VAL A 184 -1.37 1.14 -10.26
N PRO A 185 -0.26 0.43 -10.50
CA PRO A 185 0.20 0.06 -11.84
C PRO A 185 -0.61 -1.10 -12.44
N ILE A 186 -1.90 -0.89 -12.62
CA ILE A 186 -2.88 -1.84 -13.19
C ILE A 186 -3.13 -1.58 -14.70
N ASP A 187 -2.18 -0.98 -15.38
CA ASP A 187 -2.25 -0.71 -16.82
C ASP A 187 -2.39 -1.98 -17.67
N GLY A 188 -1.93 -3.13 -17.15
CA GLY A 188 -2.16 -4.44 -17.76
C GLY A 188 -3.65 -4.75 -17.94
N PHE A 189 -4.49 -4.45 -16.96
CA PHE A 189 -5.95 -4.57 -17.08
C PHE A 189 -6.49 -3.68 -18.20
N SER A 190 -6.08 -2.41 -18.24
CA SER A 190 -6.52 -1.46 -19.25
C SER A 190 -6.12 -1.85 -20.67
N LYS A 191 -4.98 -2.52 -20.85
CA LYS A 191 -4.54 -3.05 -22.14
C LYS A 191 -5.42 -4.20 -22.65
N VAL A 192 -6.03 -4.97 -21.76
CA VAL A 192 -6.90 -6.10 -22.07
C VAL A 192 -8.36 -5.67 -22.16
N ALA A 193 -8.91 -5.05 -21.11
CA ALA A 193 -10.32 -4.71 -20.99
C ALA A 193 -10.68 -3.30 -21.51
N GLY A 194 -9.69 -2.40 -21.58
CA GLY A 194 -9.86 -0.98 -21.92
C GLY A 194 -9.91 -0.08 -20.68
N GLU A 195 -9.40 1.14 -20.82
CA GLU A 195 -9.44 2.16 -19.76
C GLU A 195 -10.88 2.61 -19.42
N ASP A 196 -11.83 2.39 -20.31
CA ASP A 196 -13.25 2.66 -20.12
C ASP A 196 -13.92 1.66 -19.17
N HIS A 197 -13.27 0.52 -18.87
CA HIS A 197 -13.66 -0.44 -17.86
C HIS A 197 -12.94 -0.26 -16.51
N LEU A 198 -12.00 0.68 -16.42
CA LEU A 198 -11.24 0.94 -15.18
C LEU A 198 -11.74 2.19 -14.47
N TYR A 199 -12.01 2.07 -13.18
CA TYR A 199 -12.44 3.15 -12.29
C TYR A 199 -11.56 3.18 -11.04
N TYR A 200 -11.03 4.34 -10.71
CA TYR A 200 -10.20 4.56 -9.53
C TYR A 200 -11.02 5.28 -8.44
N PHE A 201 -11.29 4.59 -7.34
CA PHE A 201 -11.99 5.18 -6.22
C PHE A 201 -11.00 5.90 -5.29
N ALA A 202 -10.89 7.21 -5.47
CA ALA A 202 -10.07 8.06 -4.62
C ALA A 202 -10.82 8.42 -3.34
N TYR A 203 -10.18 8.21 -2.18
CA TYR A 203 -10.73 8.56 -0.88
C TYR A 203 -9.66 9.12 0.06
N ASN A 204 -10.08 9.87 1.09
CA ASN A 204 -9.17 10.36 2.10
C ASN A 204 -8.79 9.23 3.07
N SER A 205 -7.53 8.80 3.04
CA SER A 205 -7.01 7.77 3.95
C SER A 205 -7.08 8.18 5.43
N PHE A 206 -7.13 9.48 5.70
CA PHE A 206 -7.45 10.04 7.01
C PHE A 206 -8.87 10.62 6.97
N GLY A 207 -9.87 9.76 6.93
CA GLY A 207 -11.26 10.13 6.76
C GLY A 207 -12.21 9.35 7.67
N ASN A 208 -13.49 9.52 7.43
CA ASN A 208 -14.53 8.75 8.10
C ASN A 208 -14.83 7.48 7.29
N ASN A 209 -14.58 6.31 7.88
CA ASN A 209 -14.77 5.02 7.20
C ASN A 209 -16.21 4.82 6.70
N SER A 210 -17.23 5.20 7.49
CA SER A 210 -18.63 5.04 7.08
C SER A 210 -18.99 5.96 5.90
N GLU A 211 -18.55 7.22 5.92
CA GLU A 211 -18.79 8.17 4.81
C GLU A 211 -18.11 7.67 3.52
N ILE A 212 -16.87 7.18 3.62
CA ILE A 212 -16.13 6.60 2.48
C ILE A 212 -16.86 5.36 1.95
N THR A 213 -17.41 4.52 2.84
CA THR A 213 -18.17 3.32 2.46
C THR A 213 -19.43 3.68 1.69
N ASP A 214 -20.19 4.69 2.16
CA ASP A 214 -21.39 5.19 1.48
C ASP A 214 -21.07 5.80 0.10
N GLU A 215 -19.96 6.56 0.02
CA GLU A 215 -19.47 7.09 -1.25
C GLU A 215 -19.10 5.99 -2.25
N LEU A 216 -18.40 4.95 -1.79
CA LEU A 216 -18.02 3.80 -2.63
C LEU A 216 -19.26 3.04 -3.13
N TYR A 217 -20.24 2.81 -2.26
CA TYR A 217 -21.51 2.19 -2.65
C TYR A 217 -22.21 2.98 -3.76
N ASN A 218 -22.31 4.30 -3.59
CA ASN A 218 -22.90 5.19 -4.59
C ASN A 218 -22.10 5.21 -5.90
N PHE A 219 -20.77 5.19 -5.82
CA PHE A 219 -19.86 5.15 -6.98
C PHE A 219 -20.04 3.85 -7.77
N ILE A 220 -20.14 2.71 -7.10
CA ILE A 220 -20.45 1.42 -7.75
C ILE A 220 -21.81 1.49 -8.45
N GLY A 221 -22.82 2.06 -7.81
CA GLY A 221 -24.13 2.28 -8.43
C GLY A 221 -24.07 3.19 -9.68
N GLN A 222 -23.21 4.21 -9.67
CA GLN A 222 -22.95 5.06 -10.81
C GLN A 222 -22.28 4.27 -11.96
N ILE A 223 -21.22 3.51 -11.66
CA ILE A 223 -20.50 2.68 -12.64
C ILE A 223 -21.47 1.73 -13.35
N LYS A 224 -22.30 1.03 -12.60
CA LYS A 224 -23.30 0.11 -13.17
C LYS A 224 -24.28 0.82 -14.12
N ARG A 225 -24.75 2.02 -13.75
CA ARG A 225 -25.66 2.82 -14.63
C ARG A 225 -24.96 3.31 -15.88
N GLU A 226 -23.71 3.77 -15.76
CA GLU A 226 -22.95 4.32 -16.90
C GLU A 226 -22.53 3.25 -17.89
N THR A 227 -22.18 2.08 -17.39
CA THR A 227 -21.66 0.98 -18.23
C THR A 227 -22.74 0.03 -18.71
N GLY A 228 -23.88 -0.01 -18.05
CA GLY A 228 -24.94 -0.97 -18.31
C GLY A 228 -24.63 -2.40 -17.88
N HIS A 229 -23.50 -2.63 -17.20
CA HIS A 229 -23.14 -3.94 -16.65
C HIS A 229 -23.89 -4.25 -15.34
N ASP A 230 -24.40 -5.47 -15.21
CA ASP A 230 -24.99 -5.96 -13.97
C ASP A 230 -23.91 -6.36 -12.96
N LYS A 231 -22.74 -6.77 -13.43
CA LYS A 231 -21.60 -7.25 -12.66
C LYS A 231 -20.47 -6.22 -12.63
N ILE A 232 -19.70 -6.24 -11.52
CA ILE A 232 -18.54 -5.38 -11.29
C ILE A 232 -17.42 -6.18 -10.63
N ASN A 233 -16.18 -5.87 -11.01
CA ASN A 233 -15.00 -6.34 -10.28
C ASN A 233 -14.59 -5.31 -9.21
N VAL A 234 -14.05 -5.80 -8.10
CA VAL A 234 -13.48 -4.99 -7.03
C VAL A 234 -12.02 -5.41 -6.82
N VAL A 235 -11.11 -4.45 -6.86
CA VAL A 235 -9.73 -4.62 -6.42
C VAL A 235 -9.54 -3.83 -5.13
N ALA A 236 -9.13 -4.50 -4.06
CA ALA A 236 -8.96 -3.87 -2.75
C ALA A 236 -7.53 -4.06 -2.25
N ILE A 237 -6.79 -2.95 -2.09
CA ILE A 237 -5.34 -2.96 -1.81
C ILE A 237 -5.10 -2.45 -0.39
N SER A 238 -4.36 -3.19 0.44
CA SER A 238 -3.90 -2.71 1.75
C SER A 238 -5.07 -2.18 2.61
N LEU A 239 -5.05 -0.88 3.01
CA LEU A 239 -6.17 -0.19 3.67
C LEU A 239 -7.49 -0.31 2.89
N GLY A 240 -7.43 -0.36 1.56
CA GLY A 240 -8.61 -0.59 0.72
C GLY A 240 -9.35 -1.89 1.07
N GLY A 241 -8.66 -2.88 1.63
CA GLY A 241 -9.28 -4.10 2.17
C GLY A 241 -10.25 -3.81 3.32
N THR A 242 -9.92 -2.87 4.22
CA THR A 242 -10.83 -2.47 5.31
C THR A 242 -12.06 -1.72 4.79
N ILE A 243 -11.88 -0.86 3.77
CA ILE A 243 -12.99 -0.14 3.12
C ILE A 243 -13.92 -1.13 2.41
N ALA A 244 -13.35 -2.13 1.71
CA ALA A 244 -14.12 -3.21 1.09
C ALA A 244 -14.89 -4.05 2.13
N ASN A 245 -14.27 -4.38 3.28
CA ASN A 245 -14.95 -5.07 4.37
C ASN A 245 -16.17 -4.28 4.88
N SER A 246 -16.00 -2.97 5.08
CA SER A 246 -17.12 -2.08 5.47
C SER A 246 -18.23 -2.10 4.42
N LEU A 247 -17.87 -1.98 3.14
CA LEU A 247 -18.83 -2.02 2.04
C LEU A 247 -19.64 -3.32 2.05
N PHE A 248 -18.98 -4.45 2.18
CA PHE A 248 -19.63 -5.75 2.13
C PHE A 248 -20.48 -6.06 3.36
N ASP A 249 -20.09 -5.53 4.54
CA ASP A 249 -20.92 -5.68 5.75
C ASP A 249 -22.14 -4.74 5.73
N CYS A 250 -21.98 -3.51 5.28
CA CYS A 250 -23.03 -2.50 5.27
C CYS A 250 -24.04 -2.69 4.12
N TYR A 251 -23.57 -3.21 2.97
CA TYR A 251 -24.36 -3.31 1.73
C TYR A 251 -24.36 -4.73 1.13
N PRO A 252 -24.87 -5.75 1.86
CA PRO A 252 -24.88 -7.14 1.38
C PRO A 252 -25.71 -7.35 0.10
N GLU A 253 -26.60 -6.42 -0.24
CA GLU A 253 -27.35 -6.44 -1.52
C GLU A 253 -26.45 -6.27 -2.75
N LEU A 254 -25.18 -5.87 -2.59
CA LEU A 254 -24.19 -5.83 -3.67
C LEU A 254 -23.70 -7.22 -4.08
N TYR A 255 -23.78 -8.24 -3.22
CA TYR A 255 -23.18 -9.55 -3.48
C TYR A 255 -23.57 -10.15 -4.84
N PRO A 256 -24.85 -10.15 -5.26
CA PRO A 256 -25.22 -10.63 -6.59
C PRO A 256 -24.64 -9.83 -7.76
N SER A 257 -24.19 -8.59 -7.51
CA SER A 257 -23.58 -7.73 -8.52
C SER A 257 -22.05 -7.86 -8.58
N LEU A 258 -21.43 -8.58 -7.65
CA LEU A 258 -20.00 -8.84 -7.71
C LEU A 258 -19.70 -9.93 -8.73
N ASP A 259 -18.67 -9.70 -9.54
CA ASP A 259 -18.10 -10.69 -10.45
C ASP A 259 -16.83 -11.28 -9.84
N ARG A 260 -15.77 -10.50 -9.78
CA ARG A 260 -14.49 -10.85 -9.16
C ARG A 260 -14.10 -9.84 -8.10
N VAL A 261 -13.63 -10.34 -6.98
CA VAL A 261 -13.02 -9.55 -5.91
C VAL A 261 -11.57 -10.02 -5.76
N VAL A 262 -10.63 -9.13 -6.03
CA VAL A 262 -9.19 -9.41 -5.92
C VAL A 262 -8.63 -8.55 -4.79
N TYR A 263 -8.24 -9.20 -3.72
CA TYR A 263 -7.51 -8.58 -2.63
C TYR A 263 -6.01 -8.59 -2.93
N ILE A 264 -5.33 -7.50 -2.67
CA ILE A 264 -3.87 -7.38 -2.83
C ILE A 264 -3.30 -6.86 -1.51
N VAL A 265 -2.56 -7.69 -0.80
CA VAL A 265 -1.98 -7.42 0.53
C VAL A 265 -2.97 -6.71 1.47
N PRO A 266 -4.21 -7.20 1.61
CA PRO A 266 -5.29 -6.48 2.26
C PRO A 266 -5.11 -6.45 3.79
N ALA A 267 -5.39 -5.32 4.43
CA ALA A 267 -5.35 -5.19 5.90
C ALA A 267 -6.64 -5.72 6.56
N LEU A 268 -7.03 -6.99 6.28
CA LEU A 268 -8.34 -7.52 6.69
C LEU A 268 -8.51 -7.65 8.20
N ASP A 269 -7.42 -7.91 8.93
CA ASP A 269 -7.38 -7.86 10.39
C ASP A 269 -6.47 -6.74 10.91
N GLY A 270 -6.35 -5.66 10.14
CA GLY A 270 -5.54 -4.52 10.49
C GLY A 270 -4.02 -4.80 10.47
N SER A 271 -3.27 -3.97 11.20
CA SER A 271 -1.82 -4.07 11.39
C SER A 271 -1.48 -3.96 12.87
N ASN A 272 -0.66 -4.87 13.37
CA ASN A 272 -0.23 -4.83 14.77
C ASN A 272 0.59 -3.57 15.10
N ILE A 273 1.28 -2.96 14.10
CA ILE A 273 1.95 -1.67 14.30
C ILE A 273 0.94 -0.62 14.76
N VAL A 274 -0.18 -0.51 14.04
CA VAL A 274 -1.25 0.43 14.39
C VAL A 274 -1.90 0.03 15.72
N GLY A 275 -2.21 -1.26 15.91
CA GLY A 275 -2.76 -1.77 17.16
C GLY A 275 -1.91 -1.42 18.38
N ASP A 276 -0.59 -1.61 18.30
CA ASP A 276 0.33 -1.30 19.40
C ASP A 276 0.45 0.20 19.70
N ILE A 277 0.31 1.05 18.68
CA ILE A 277 0.19 2.50 18.88
C ILE A 277 -1.04 2.80 19.76
N TYR A 278 -2.20 2.23 19.40
CA TYR A 278 -3.44 2.41 20.19
C TYR A 278 -3.34 1.82 21.60
N LEU A 279 -2.62 0.71 21.75
CA LEU A 279 -2.37 0.09 23.06
C LEU A 279 -1.25 0.76 23.87
N GLY A 280 -0.49 1.68 23.28
CA GLY A 280 0.67 2.32 23.92
C GLY A 280 1.78 1.32 24.25
N LYS A 281 1.91 0.26 23.47
CA LYS A 281 2.89 -0.83 23.67
C LYS A 281 4.19 -0.61 22.90
N LEU A 282 4.38 0.53 22.27
CA LEU A 282 5.61 0.83 21.57
C LEU A 282 6.79 0.82 22.53
N SER A 283 7.76 -0.02 22.25
CA SER A 283 9.03 -0.07 22.97
C SER A 283 10.15 -0.32 21.96
N THR A 284 11.25 0.39 22.10
CA THR A 284 12.38 0.26 21.18
C THR A 284 13.60 -0.33 21.88
N SER A 285 14.25 -1.30 21.25
CA SER A 285 15.62 -1.68 21.56
C SER A 285 16.60 -0.87 20.72
N ASP A 286 17.87 -0.81 21.14
CA ASP A 286 18.93 -0.15 20.38
C ASP A 286 19.09 -0.80 19.00
N GLU A 287 18.87 -2.11 18.90
CA GLU A 287 18.95 -2.85 17.65
C GLU A 287 17.85 -2.44 16.69
N MET A 288 16.60 -2.40 17.14
CA MET A 288 15.47 -1.94 16.37
C MET A 288 15.67 -0.51 15.89
N LEU A 289 16.02 0.38 16.81
CA LEU A 289 16.18 1.80 16.54
C LEU A 289 17.27 2.07 15.51
N TYR A 290 18.47 1.53 15.71
CA TYR A 290 19.64 1.90 14.91
C TYR A 290 19.92 0.99 13.72
N LYS A 291 19.45 -0.26 13.71
CA LYS A 291 19.67 -1.18 12.59
C LYS A 291 18.47 -1.27 11.64
N ASN A 292 17.26 -1.29 12.18
CA ASN A 292 16.08 -1.55 11.37
C ASN A 292 15.34 -0.27 11.00
N LEU A 293 15.07 0.58 11.98
CA LEU A 293 14.21 1.74 11.79
C LEU A 293 14.91 2.88 11.02
N LEU A 294 16.05 3.32 11.53
CA LEU A 294 16.76 4.46 10.95
C LEU A 294 17.26 4.25 9.51
N PRO A 295 17.82 3.07 9.14
CA PRO A 295 18.25 2.84 7.77
C PRO A 295 17.11 2.80 6.74
N ASN A 296 15.91 2.42 7.18
CA ASN A 296 14.75 2.28 6.30
C ASN A 296 13.95 3.58 6.11
N LEU A 297 14.16 4.58 6.98
CA LEU A 297 13.34 5.79 6.99
C LEU A 297 13.63 6.77 5.88
N VAL A 298 14.89 7.00 5.57
CA VAL A 298 15.28 8.00 4.58
C VAL A 298 16.52 7.53 3.84
N GLY A 299 16.39 7.37 2.53
CA GLY A 299 17.53 7.05 1.66
C GLY A 299 18.35 8.29 1.25
N GLY A 300 19.51 8.07 0.66
CA GLY A 300 20.35 9.13 0.09
C GLY A 300 21.11 10.00 1.09
N ALA A 301 21.64 11.14 0.62
CA ALA A 301 22.47 12.05 1.44
C ALA A 301 21.70 12.67 2.61
N GLU A 302 20.40 12.84 2.48
CA GLU A 302 19.51 13.41 3.49
C GLU A 302 19.30 12.43 4.65
N GLY A 303 19.13 11.14 4.34
CA GLY A 303 19.05 10.07 5.34
C GLY A 303 20.34 9.91 6.12
N TYR A 304 21.48 10.09 5.47
CA TYR A 304 22.78 10.07 6.15
C TYR A 304 22.91 11.18 7.21
N LEU A 305 22.43 12.38 6.87
CA LEU A 305 22.47 13.53 7.78
C LEU A 305 21.50 13.36 8.94
N LEU A 306 20.29 12.89 8.68
CA LEU A 306 19.29 12.57 9.71
C LEU A 306 19.84 11.51 10.69
N ASN A 307 20.37 10.42 10.15
CA ASN A 307 20.98 9.37 10.96
C ASN A 307 22.13 9.88 11.84
N ALA A 308 22.96 10.79 11.31
CA ALA A 308 24.02 11.42 12.11
C ALA A 308 23.45 12.25 13.27
N VAL A 309 22.40 13.06 13.02
CA VAL A 309 21.74 13.86 14.08
C VAL A 309 21.14 12.97 15.16
N ILE A 310 20.39 11.93 14.77
CA ILE A 310 19.75 11.02 15.72
C ILE A 310 20.78 10.27 16.57
N ARG A 311 21.90 9.86 15.99
CA ARG A 311 23.01 9.23 16.74
C ARG A 311 23.75 10.19 17.68
N MET A 312 23.62 11.49 17.48
CA MET A 312 24.17 12.52 18.37
C MET A 312 23.22 12.86 19.52
N MET A 313 21.94 12.49 19.44
CA MET A 313 20.96 12.72 20.51
C MET A 313 21.23 11.79 21.68
N PRO A 314 21.08 12.26 22.93
CA PRO A 314 21.01 11.38 24.09
C PRO A 314 19.86 10.38 23.91
N LYS A 315 20.11 9.10 24.19
CA LYS A 315 19.14 8.02 23.98
C LYS A 315 17.78 8.32 24.63
N GLN A 316 17.78 8.83 25.87
CA GLN A 316 16.52 9.14 26.55
C GLN A 316 15.72 10.22 25.82
N ILE A 317 16.38 11.27 25.34
CA ILE A 317 15.69 12.35 24.57
C ILE A 317 15.13 11.79 23.25
N LEU A 318 15.83 10.85 22.63
CA LEU A 318 15.33 10.19 21.43
C LEU A 318 14.06 9.36 21.72
N LEU A 319 14.07 8.58 22.83
CA LEU A 319 12.89 7.83 23.26
C LEU A 319 11.73 8.77 23.61
N ASP A 320 11.98 9.83 24.37
CA ASP A 320 10.97 10.84 24.70
C ASP A 320 10.40 11.55 23.43
N THR A 321 11.23 11.69 22.40
CA THR A 321 10.81 12.25 21.10
C THR A 321 9.91 11.28 20.32
N LEU A 322 10.19 9.97 20.40
CA LEU A 322 9.31 8.94 19.83
C LEU A 322 7.96 8.90 20.54
N ASP A 323 7.95 8.96 21.88
CA ASP A 323 6.73 9.03 22.67
C ASP A 323 5.92 10.30 22.29
N ALA A 324 6.60 11.46 22.20
CA ALA A 324 5.97 12.72 21.77
C ALA A 324 5.41 12.64 20.33
N THR A 325 6.01 11.82 19.46
CA THR A 325 5.50 11.56 18.11
C THR A 325 4.18 10.80 18.17
N VAL A 326 4.15 9.71 18.92
CA VAL A 326 2.93 8.89 19.12
C VAL A 326 1.81 9.73 19.74
N ASP A 327 2.11 10.51 20.77
CA ASP A 327 1.16 11.39 21.43
C ASP A 327 0.60 12.44 20.47
N GLY A 328 1.45 13.11 19.70
CA GLY A 328 1.04 14.13 18.73
C GLY A 328 0.13 13.56 17.64
N LEU A 329 0.46 12.39 17.10
CA LEU A 329 -0.39 11.70 16.14
C LEU A 329 -1.72 11.26 16.75
N THR A 330 -1.68 10.67 17.94
CA THR A 330 -2.87 10.21 18.63
C THR A 330 -3.81 11.37 18.91
N ASN A 331 -3.28 12.50 19.38
CA ASN A 331 -4.07 13.67 19.71
C ASN A 331 -4.70 14.34 18.48
N VAL A 332 -4.00 14.39 17.35
CA VAL A 332 -4.46 15.12 16.16
C VAL A 332 -5.28 14.23 15.23
N ILE A 333 -4.81 13.01 14.98
CA ILE A 333 -5.39 12.13 13.95
C ILE A 333 -5.99 10.87 14.57
N LEU A 334 -5.17 10.00 15.19
CA LEU A 334 -5.53 8.59 15.40
C LEU A 334 -6.76 8.41 16.27
N ARG A 335 -6.91 9.21 17.34
CA ARG A 335 -7.99 9.08 18.32
C ARG A 335 -9.38 9.08 17.66
N ASN A 336 -9.61 9.99 16.70
CA ASN A 336 -10.92 10.26 16.15
C ASN A 336 -11.03 9.96 14.64
N CYS A 337 -10.04 9.32 14.04
CA CYS A 337 -10.03 8.93 12.64
C CYS A 337 -10.49 7.47 12.46
N THR A 338 -11.71 7.25 11.99
CA THR A 338 -12.28 5.89 11.89
C THR A 338 -11.59 5.01 10.85
N THR A 339 -10.96 5.57 9.82
CA THR A 339 -10.11 4.78 8.90
C THR A 339 -8.86 4.25 9.60
N MET A 340 -8.28 4.98 10.54
CA MET A 340 -7.14 4.49 11.33
C MET A 340 -7.57 3.42 12.34
N TRP A 341 -8.75 3.57 12.95
CA TRP A 341 -9.35 2.54 13.78
C TRP A 341 -9.59 1.23 13.02
N SER A 342 -9.85 1.29 11.72
CA SER A 342 -10.05 0.11 10.89
C SER A 342 -8.77 -0.72 10.71
N LEU A 343 -7.61 -0.17 11.07
CA LEU A 343 -6.32 -0.87 11.08
C LEU A 343 -5.97 -1.48 12.46
N VAL A 344 -6.80 -1.30 13.48
CA VAL A 344 -6.60 -1.96 14.78
C VAL A 344 -7.04 -3.42 14.67
N PRO A 345 -6.16 -4.41 14.98
CA PRO A 345 -6.55 -5.81 14.94
C PRO A 345 -7.73 -6.13 15.85
N GLU A 346 -8.58 -7.07 15.43
CA GLU A 346 -9.78 -7.52 16.19
C GLU A 346 -9.44 -7.85 17.64
N ALA A 347 -8.34 -8.59 17.86
CA ALA A 347 -7.90 -9.00 19.19
C ALA A 347 -7.47 -7.83 20.11
N TYR A 348 -7.22 -6.64 19.53
CA TYR A 348 -6.77 -5.46 20.29
C TYR A 348 -7.88 -4.44 20.52
N TYR A 349 -9.02 -4.62 19.88
CA TYR A 349 -10.09 -3.63 19.82
C TYR A 349 -10.58 -3.18 21.19
N ASP A 350 -10.98 -4.10 22.07
CA ASP A 350 -11.54 -3.78 23.38
C ASP A 350 -10.55 -3.01 24.27
N GLU A 351 -9.28 -3.43 24.30
CA GLU A 351 -8.22 -2.76 25.04
C GLU A 351 -7.95 -1.35 24.48
N ALA A 352 -7.91 -1.23 23.15
CA ALA A 352 -7.71 0.04 22.45
C ALA A 352 -8.86 1.03 22.74
N VAL A 353 -10.12 0.58 22.66
CA VAL A 353 -11.29 1.39 22.97
C VAL A 353 -11.25 1.85 24.43
N SER A 354 -10.99 0.95 25.37
CA SER A 354 -10.91 1.27 26.80
C SER A 354 -9.84 2.32 27.10
N ARG A 355 -8.72 2.27 26.37
CA ARG A 355 -7.58 3.17 26.58
C ARG A 355 -7.77 4.54 25.91
N VAL A 356 -8.18 4.54 24.63
CA VAL A 356 -8.15 5.73 23.78
C VAL A 356 -9.46 6.51 23.83
N LEU A 357 -10.58 5.81 24.03
CA LEU A 357 -11.94 6.38 24.06
C LEU A 357 -12.65 6.11 25.40
N PRO A 358 -12.02 6.40 26.58
CA PRO A 358 -12.67 6.22 27.87
C PRO A 358 -13.77 7.28 28.08
N GLY A 359 -14.70 7.03 29.02
CA GLY A 359 -15.71 8.00 29.46
C GLY A 359 -16.88 8.19 28.50
N GLU A 360 -17.94 8.86 28.98
CA GLU A 360 -19.16 9.08 28.22
C GLU A 360 -19.00 10.14 27.12
N GLU A 361 -18.03 11.03 27.24
CA GLU A 361 -17.68 12.06 26.26
C GLU A 361 -17.24 11.47 24.91
N ASN A 362 -16.76 10.22 24.89
CA ASN A 362 -16.36 9.51 23.69
C ASN A 362 -17.43 8.52 23.17
N ALA A 363 -18.67 8.57 23.69
CA ALA A 363 -19.72 7.61 23.33
C ALA A 363 -20.02 7.60 21.82
N GLU A 364 -20.07 8.76 21.18
CA GLU A 364 -20.31 8.86 19.74
C GLU A 364 -19.15 8.26 18.93
N MET A 365 -17.91 8.53 19.32
CA MET A 365 -16.74 7.98 18.68
C MET A 365 -16.69 6.46 18.81
N ARG A 366 -17.00 5.92 20.01
CA ARG A 366 -17.12 4.46 20.20
C ARG A 366 -18.17 3.86 19.27
N ARG A 367 -19.33 4.49 19.11
CA ARG A 367 -20.37 4.02 18.20
C ARG A 367 -19.88 3.96 16.74
N GLN A 368 -19.09 4.94 16.31
CA GLN A 368 -18.56 4.98 14.94
C GLN A 368 -17.49 3.91 14.70
N VAL A 369 -16.56 3.73 15.62
CA VAL A 369 -15.52 2.69 15.45
C VAL A 369 -16.11 1.28 15.54
N GLU A 370 -17.19 1.08 16.29
CA GLU A 370 -17.92 -0.19 16.37
C GLU A 370 -18.52 -0.61 15.03
N VAL A 371 -18.92 0.34 14.17
CA VAL A 371 -19.44 0.03 12.83
C VAL A 371 -18.42 -0.77 12.02
N TYR A 372 -17.15 -0.31 12.03
CA TYR A 372 -16.10 -1.05 11.33
C TYR A 372 -15.72 -2.34 12.06
N HIS A 373 -15.60 -2.32 13.39
CA HIS A 373 -15.25 -3.52 14.16
C HIS A 373 -16.21 -4.67 13.86
N ARG A 374 -17.52 -4.40 13.76
CA ARG A 374 -18.50 -5.39 13.32
C ARG A 374 -18.18 -5.95 11.93
N ALA A 375 -17.83 -5.09 10.97
CA ALA A 375 -17.44 -5.52 9.63
C ALA A 375 -16.18 -6.40 9.66
N GLN A 376 -15.21 -6.07 10.51
CA GLN A 376 -13.99 -6.85 10.72
C GLN A 376 -14.30 -8.24 11.31
N VAL A 377 -15.15 -8.33 12.33
CA VAL A 377 -15.60 -9.60 12.90
C VAL A 377 -16.34 -10.45 11.87
N ASN A 378 -17.16 -9.83 11.03
CA ASN A 378 -17.94 -10.50 10.01
C ASN A 378 -17.19 -10.83 8.71
N ARG A 379 -15.92 -10.39 8.54
CA ARG A 379 -15.18 -10.43 7.27
C ARG A 379 -15.21 -11.78 6.56
N PHE A 380 -14.96 -12.85 7.28
CA PHE A 380 -14.95 -14.20 6.69
C PHE A 380 -16.34 -14.67 6.28
N ALA A 381 -17.34 -14.45 7.15
CA ALA A 381 -18.72 -14.78 6.84
C ALA A 381 -19.25 -13.98 5.62
N ASN A 382 -18.84 -12.73 5.48
CA ASN A 382 -19.21 -11.90 4.34
C ASN A 382 -18.56 -12.40 3.04
N ILE A 383 -17.28 -12.80 3.07
CA ILE A 383 -16.58 -13.42 1.93
C ILE A 383 -17.27 -14.72 1.50
N GLU A 384 -17.65 -15.59 2.45
CA GLU A 384 -18.38 -16.81 2.14
C GLU A 384 -19.75 -16.53 1.49
N LYS A 385 -20.49 -15.53 1.99
CA LYS A 385 -21.78 -15.11 1.40
C LYS A 385 -21.62 -14.52 -0.01
N MET A 386 -20.58 -13.70 -0.25
CA MET A 386 -20.28 -13.20 -1.59
C MET A 386 -20.01 -14.34 -2.57
N ARG A 387 -19.21 -15.33 -2.17
CA ARG A 387 -18.93 -16.51 -2.98
C ARG A 387 -20.20 -17.35 -3.22
N ALA A 388 -21.03 -17.53 -2.20
CA ALA A 388 -22.30 -18.21 -2.34
C ALA A 388 -23.27 -17.47 -3.30
N ALA A 389 -23.15 -16.14 -3.41
CA ALA A 389 -23.90 -15.32 -4.37
C ALA A 389 -23.30 -15.34 -5.78
N GLY A 390 -22.16 -16.02 -6.00
CA GLY A 390 -21.53 -16.23 -7.29
C GLY A 390 -20.34 -15.35 -7.59
N ALA A 391 -19.81 -14.59 -6.63
CA ALA A 391 -18.55 -13.85 -6.78
C ALA A 391 -17.35 -14.81 -6.72
N GLU A 392 -16.37 -14.62 -7.61
CA GLU A 392 -15.06 -15.25 -7.51
C GLU A 392 -14.14 -14.35 -6.66
N VAL A 393 -13.61 -14.86 -5.54
CA VAL A 393 -12.80 -14.08 -4.60
C VAL A 393 -11.38 -14.64 -4.57
N PHE A 394 -10.40 -13.81 -4.83
CA PHE A 394 -8.97 -14.11 -4.85
C PHE A 394 -8.19 -13.23 -3.90
N ASP A 395 -7.04 -13.74 -3.47
CA ASP A 395 -6.16 -13.04 -2.55
C ASP A 395 -4.70 -13.17 -2.97
N ILE A 396 -3.95 -12.06 -2.86
CA ILE A 396 -2.51 -11.97 -3.15
C ILE A 396 -1.81 -11.49 -1.88
N VAL A 397 -0.88 -12.30 -1.38
CA VAL A 397 -0.25 -12.17 -0.08
C VAL A 397 1.26 -12.10 -0.22
N ASP A 398 1.87 -11.10 0.38
CA ASP A 398 3.31 -10.99 0.53
C ASP A 398 3.73 -11.55 1.90
N TYR A 399 4.85 -12.29 1.97
CA TYR A 399 5.30 -12.92 3.20
C TYR A 399 6.82 -13.06 3.26
N ASP A 400 7.35 -13.54 4.39
CA ASP A 400 8.77 -13.74 4.68
C ASP A 400 9.58 -12.43 4.58
N TYR A 401 8.93 -11.32 4.97
CA TYR A 401 9.54 -10.03 5.14
C TYR A 401 9.34 -9.55 6.58
N GLN A 402 10.39 -8.98 7.19
CA GLN A 402 10.34 -8.57 8.59
C GLN A 402 9.40 -7.34 8.75
N LEU A 403 8.54 -7.37 9.76
CA LEU A 403 7.70 -6.22 10.09
C LEU A 403 8.55 -4.99 10.42
N TYR A 404 8.22 -3.83 9.91
CA TYR A 404 8.83 -2.55 10.25
C TYR A 404 8.36 -2.08 11.63
N CYS A 405 8.69 -2.81 12.66
CA CYS A 405 8.12 -2.57 13.97
C CYS A 405 9.07 -1.87 14.93
N LEU A 406 8.45 -1.15 15.85
CA LEU A 406 9.10 -0.53 17.01
C LEU A 406 9.05 -1.43 18.25
N VAL A 407 8.53 -2.65 18.11
CA VAL A 407 8.34 -3.58 19.24
C VAL A 407 9.19 -4.82 19.02
N PRO A 408 10.15 -5.12 19.92
CA PRO A 408 11.07 -6.26 19.75
C PRO A 408 10.38 -7.62 19.59
N SER A 409 9.16 -7.78 20.10
CA SER A 409 8.39 -9.03 19.98
C SER A 409 8.03 -9.40 18.54
N TYR A 410 8.11 -8.46 17.60
CA TYR A 410 7.80 -8.70 16.20
C TYR A 410 9.01 -9.01 15.32
N ASP A 411 10.21 -9.04 15.87
CA ASP A 411 11.44 -9.33 15.14
C ASP A 411 11.37 -10.62 14.32
N LYS A 412 10.55 -11.57 14.78
CA LYS A 412 10.37 -12.87 14.14
C LYS A 412 9.02 -13.06 13.47
N SER A 413 8.14 -12.08 13.58
CA SER A 413 6.80 -12.21 12.98
C SER A 413 6.88 -12.20 11.45
N ASN A 414 6.17 -13.13 10.83
CA ASN A 414 6.09 -13.19 9.38
C ASN A 414 5.12 -12.11 8.88
N ALA A 415 5.57 -11.29 7.96
CA ALA A 415 4.86 -10.13 7.47
C ALA A 415 5.28 -9.77 6.04
N ASP A 416 4.71 -8.70 5.53
CA ASP A 416 5.12 -8.00 4.30
C ASP A 416 5.92 -6.69 4.59
N GLY A 417 6.27 -6.47 5.85
CA GLY A 417 6.92 -5.26 6.36
C GLY A 417 5.95 -4.35 7.13
N ILE A 418 4.69 -4.29 6.76
CA ILE A 418 3.67 -3.40 7.35
C ILE A 418 2.53 -4.18 7.99
N ILE A 419 2.10 -5.28 7.39
CA ILE A 419 0.96 -6.08 7.83
C ILE A 419 1.43 -7.52 8.06
N HIS A 420 0.99 -8.13 9.16
CA HIS A 420 1.27 -9.55 9.40
C HIS A 420 0.65 -10.42 8.31
N ALA A 421 1.40 -11.40 7.84
CA ALA A 421 0.96 -12.29 6.78
C ALA A 421 -0.32 -13.08 7.12
N GLU A 422 -0.58 -13.34 8.40
CA GLU A 422 -1.83 -13.92 8.87
C GLU A 422 -3.05 -13.01 8.62
N SER A 423 -2.86 -11.68 8.76
CA SER A 423 -3.93 -10.69 8.48
C SER A 423 -4.23 -10.60 6.98
N THR A 424 -3.20 -10.51 6.14
CA THR A 424 -3.37 -10.40 4.69
C THR A 424 -3.89 -11.68 4.05
N SER A 425 -3.57 -12.86 4.62
CA SER A 425 -3.91 -14.19 4.07
C SER A 425 -5.24 -14.77 4.57
N MET A 426 -6.05 -13.98 5.24
CA MET A 426 -7.30 -14.48 5.84
C MET A 426 -7.08 -15.67 6.79
N GLY A 427 -6.01 -15.63 7.58
CA GLY A 427 -5.74 -16.59 8.65
C GLY A 427 -4.92 -17.82 8.25
N ALA A 428 -4.16 -17.79 7.17
CA ALA A 428 -3.18 -18.85 6.89
C ALA A 428 -2.13 -18.91 8.01
N LYS A 429 -1.51 -20.06 8.19
CA LYS A 429 -0.51 -20.25 9.24
C LYS A 429 0.89 -20.04 8.68
N PHE A 430 1.69 -19.29 9.41
CA PHE A 430 3.08 -18.98 9.07
C PHE A 430 4.04 -19.44 10.17
N ALA A 431 5.24 -19.87 9.78
CA ALA A 431 6.38 -19.95 10.68
C ALA A 431 6.98 -18.55 10.88
N ASN A 432 7.74 -18.38 11.96
CA ASN A 432 8.50 -17.14 12.16
C ASN A 432 9.56 -16.93 11.08
N ILE A 433 10.01 -15.69 10.88
CA ILE A 433 11.12 -15.37 9.97
C ILE A 433 12.36 -16.21 10.32
N GLY A 434 12.90 -16.87 9.31
CA GLY A 434 14.07 -17.76 9.43
C GLY A 434 13.78 -19.13 10.07
N GLU A 435 12.52 -19.44 10.35
CA GLU A 435 12.07 -20.74 10.88
C GLU A 435 11.18 -21.45 9.83
N THR A 436 10.86 -22.72 10.09
CA THR A 436 9.88 -23.49 9.33
C THR A 436 8.78 -24.01 10.26
N LEU A 437 7.69 -24.52 9.71
CA LEU A 437 6.60 -25.16 10.48
C LEU A 437 7.05 -26.44 11.21
N GLY A 438 8.28 -26.89 10.93
CA GLY A 438 8.92 -28.03 11.59
C GLY A 438 8.99 -29.28 10.72
N GLU A 439 9.98 -30.15 11.01
CA GLU A 439 10.17 -31.40 10.31
C GLU A 439 8.94 -32.31 10.46
N GLY A 440 8.45 -32.85 9.35
CA GLY A 440 7.26 -33.72 9.36
C GLY A 440 5.94 -32.99 9.56
N TYR A 441 5.91 -31.67 9.48
CA TYR A 441 4.65 -30.92 9.54
C TYR A 441 3.71 -31.36 8.42
N VAL A 442 2.44 -31.56 8.77
CA VAL A 442 1.36 -31.93 7.83
C VAL A 442 0.33 -30.80 7.80
N GLN A 443 -0.09 -30.41 6.60
CA GLN A 443 -1.11 -29.38 6.44
C GLN A 443 -2.37 -29.71 7.25
N GLN A 444 -2.95 -28.70 7.88
CA GLN A 444 -4.07 -28.91 8.80
C GLN A 444 -5.42 -29.06 8.09
N GLY A 445 -5.53 -28.56 6.85
CA GLY A 445 -6.72 -28.71 6.02
C GLY A 445 -7.99 -28.10 6.63
N THR A 446 -7.88 -26.96 7.31
CA THR A 446 -9.02 -26.33 7.99
C THR A 446 -10.11 -25.95 7.00
N HIS A 447 -9.76 -25.28 5.91
CA HIS A 447 -10.67 -24.83 4.87
C HIS A 447 -10.55 -25.58 3.54
N CYS A 448 -9.49 -26.35 3.31
CA CYS A 448 -9.38 -27.27 2.19
C CYS A 448 -9.52 -28.72 2.65
N LYS A 449 -10.61 -29.37 2.27
CA LYS A 449 -10.88 -30.78 2.59
C LYS A 449 -10.39 -31.74 1.51
N ASN A 450 -9.90 -31.25 0.38
CA ASN A 450 -9.38 -32.08 -0.70
C ASN A 450 -7.96 -32.58 -0.36
N THR A 451 -7.82 -33.83 -0.05
CA THR A 451 -6.54 -34.45 0.33
C THR A 451 -5.54 -34.55 -0.82
N ALA A 452 -5.97 -34.33 -2.07
CA ALA A 452 -5.09 -34.27 -3.23
C ALA A 452 -4.44 -32.88 -3.40
N HIS A 453 -4.96 -31.85 -2.72
CA HIS A 453 -4.41 -30.51 -2.75
C HIS A 453 -3.26 -30.37 -1.74
N ASN A 454 -2.16 -29.83 -2.19
CA ASN A 454 -1.00 -29.49 -1.33
C ASN A 454 -0.91 -27.98 -1.21
N HIS A 455 -1.16 -27.46 0.00
CA HIS A 455 -1.11 -26.04 0.34
C HIS A 455 0.05 -25.69 1.29
N LEU A 456 1.05 -26.56 1.38
CA LEU A 456 2.30 -26.23 2.07
C LEU A 456 3.25 -25.57 1.10
N SER A 457 3.84 -24.43 1.53
CA SER A 457 4.88 -23.80 0.74
C SER A 457 6.11 -24.73 0.60
N PRO A 458 6.82 -24.70 -0.55
CA PRO A 458 8.00 -25.56 -0.77
C PRO A 458 9.12 -25.35 0.25
N ASP A 459 9.18 -24.16 0.87
CA ASP A 459 10.15 -23.81 1.92
C ASP A 459 9.69 -24.20 3.33
N GLY A 460 8.50 -24.76 3.48
CA GLY A 460 7.94 -25.17 4.77
C GLY A 460 7.57 -24.02 5.71
N VAL A 461 7.36 -22.79 5.20
CA VAL A 461 7.04 -21.60 5.99
C VAL A 461 5.54 -21.38 6.12
N VAL A 462 4.75 -21.72 5.07
CA VAL A 462 3.32 -21.43 5.00
C VAL A 462 2.49 -22.69 4.92
N ASP A 463 1.43 -22.78 5.75
CA ASP A 463 0.30 -23.69 5.56
C ASP A 463 -0.93 -22.88 5.14
N ALA A 464 -1.13 -22.77 3.83
CA ALA A 464 -2.26 -22.02 3.26
C ALA A 464 -3.60 -22.75 3.46
N SER A 465 -3.59 -24.05 3.79
CA SER A 465 -4.83 -24.82 4.03
C SER A 465 -5.62 -24.36 5.26
N VAL A 466 -5.00 -23.57 6.13
CA VAL A 466 -5.61 -22.96 7.33
C VAL A 466 -6.36 -21.68 6.98
N GLY A 467 -5.91 -20.91 5.98
CA GLY A 467 -6.55 -19.70 5.53
C GLY A 467 -7.94 -19.94 4.93
N LEU A 468 -8.79 -18.91 4.92
CA LEU A 468 -10.19 -19.01 4.45
C LEU A 468 -10.28 -19.45 2.98
N LEU A 469 -9.36 -19.03 2.13
CA LEU A 469 -9.38 -19.21 0.68
C LEU A 469 -8.16 -20.00 0.16
N PRO A 470 -7.89 -21.23 0.62
CA PRO A 470 -6.66 -21.96 0.30
C PRO A 470 -6.45 -22.18 -1.21
N ASP A 471 -7.51 -22.44 -1.97
CA ASP A 471 -7.43 -22.67 -3.42
C ASP A 471 -7.39 -21.34 -4.24
N TYR A 472 -7.50 -20.17 -3.59
CA TYR A 472 -7.67 -18.89 -4.26
C TYR A 472 -6.65 -17.82 -3.80
N THR A 473 -5.70 -18.19 -2.94
CA THR A 473 -4.68 -17.30 -2.38
C THR A 473 -3.32 -17.61 -2.97
N PHE A 474 -2.65 -16.57 -3.48
CA PHE A 474 -1.31 -16.61 -4.06
C PHE A 474 -0.32 -15.92 -3.12
N TYR A 475 0.83 -16.52 -2.89
CA TYR A 475 1.82 -16.08 -1.91
C TYR A 475 3.13 -15.68 -2.59
N PHE A 476 3.69 -14.52 -2.20
CA PHE A 476 4.93 -13.97 -2.73
C PHE A 476 5.97 -13.82 -1.62
N LYS A 477 6.99 -14.68 -1.65
CA LYS A 477 8.03 -14.73 -0.64
C LYS A 477 9.02 -13.58 -0.75
N GLY A 478 9.34 -12.91 0.36
CA GLY A 478 10.35 -11.84 0.43
C GLY A 478 9.92 -10.55 -0.28
N GLN A 479 8.63 -10.40 -0.53
CA GLN A 479 8.05 -9.20 -1.12
C GLN A 479 7.76 -8.16 -0.05
N ASP A 480 8.19 -6.92 -0.31
CA ASP A 480 7.92 -5.74 0.51
C ASP A 480 6.56 -5.13 0.10
N HIS A 481 5.70 -4.86 1.08
CA HIS A 481 4.37 -4.27 0.92
C HIS A 481 4.34 -3.04 0.01
N GLU A 482 5.27 -2.11 0.21
CA GLU A 482 5.33 -0.87 -0.56
C GLU A 482 5.81 -1.07 -2.01
N LYS A 483 6.39 -2.24 -2.30
CA LYS A 483 6.87 -2.59 -3.64
C LYS A 483 5.99 -3.61 -4.35
N THR A 484 4.88 -4.04 -3.75
CA THR A 484 3.93 -4.97 -4.35
C THR A 484 3.47 -4.51 -5.73
N GLY A 485 3.12 -3.22 -5.86
CA GLY A 485 2.72 -2.61 -7.13
C GLY A 485 3.83 -2.57 -8.20
N SER A 486 5.09 -2.60 -7.82
CA SER A 486 6.22 -2.65 -8.78
C SER A 486 6.65 -4.07 -9.13
N ASN A 487 5.98 -5.09 -8.61
CA ASN A 487 6.22 -6.48 -8.99
C ASN A 487 5.36 -6.86 -10.20
N ASP A 488 6.00 -6.97 -11.36
CA ASP A 488 5.32 -7.28 -12.63
C ASP A 488 4.54 -8.60 -12.58
N VAL A 489 5.00 -9.60 -11.83
CA VAL A 489 4.30 -10.89 -11.72
C VAL A 489 3.00 -10.72 -10.97
N ILE A 490 3.00 -9.94 -9.88
CA ILE A 490 1.79 -9.64 -9.10
C ILE A 490 0.78 -8.86 -9.97
N MET A 491 1.24 -7.84 -10.70
CA MET A 491 0.36 -7.03 -11.55
C MET A 491 -0.19 -7.82 -12.75
N LYS A 492 0.62 -8.70 -13.33
CA LYS A 492 0.17 -9.64 -14.37
C LYS A 492 -0.83 -10.66 -13.83
N LEU A 493 -0.59 -11.21 -12.62
CA LEU A 493 -1.53 -12.10 -11.95
C LEU A 493 -2.86 -11.40 -11.69
N ALA A 494 -2.84 -10.19 -11.10
CA ALA A 494 -4.04 -9.41 -10.86
C ALA A 494 -4.84 -9.16 -12.15
N THR A 495 -4.15 -8.85 -13.26
CA THR A 495 -4.77 -8.68 -14.58
C THR A 495 -5.44 -9.97 -15.04
N GLU A 496 -4.76 -11.10 -14.99
CA GLU A 496 -5.33 -12.41 -15.36
C GLU A 496 -6.53 -12.78 -14.49
N LEU A 497 -6.42 -12.57 -13.17
CA LEU A 497 -7.52 -12.82 -12.23
C LEU A 497 -8.75 -11.96 -12.52
N LEU A 498 -8.60 -10.76 -13.11
CA LEU A 498 -9.70 -9.86 -13.44
C LEU A 498 -10.28 -10.11 -14.84
N THR A 499 -9.49 -10.62 -15.78
CA THR A 499 -9.86 -10.64 -17.20
C THR A 499 -10.00 -12.05 -17.79
N ASN A 500 -9.28 -13.03 -17.27
CA ASN A 500 -9.24 -14.38 -17.82
C ASN A 500 -10.28 -15.28 -17.13
N ARG A 501 -11.37 -15.61 -17.84
CA ARG A 501 -12.46 -16.45 -17.31
C ARG A 501 -12.08 -17.91 -17.09
N GLU A 502 -10.99 -18.39 -17.68
CA GLU A 502 -10.46 -19.76 -17.47
C GLU A 502 -9.62 -19.86 -16.18
N PHE A 503 -9.21 -18.70 -15.61
CA PHE A 503 -8.46 -18.65 -14.36
C PHE A 503 -9.43 -18.73 -13.18
N LYS A 504 -9.56 -19.92 -12.56
CA LYS A 504 -10.53 -20.21 -11.52
C LYS A 504 -9.91 -20.36 -10.11
N ASP A 505 -8.66 -20.81 -10.01
CA ASP A 505 -7.99 -21.16 -8.78
C ASP A 505 -6.46 -21.22 -8.98
N VAL A 506 -5.73 -21.56 -7.90
CA VAL A 506 -4.26 -21.68 -7.93
C VAL A 506 -3.74 -22.82 -8.82
N TYR A 507 -4.63 -23.71 -9.28
CA TYR A 507 -4.28 -24.84 -10.16
C TYR A 507 -4.55 -24.55 -11.65
N SER A 508 -5.19 -23.43 -11.96
CA SER A 508 -5.58 -23.09 -13.34
C SER A 508 -4.39 -22.81 -14.25
N MET A 509 -3.34 -22.14 -13.73
CA MET A 509 -2.13 -21.79 -14.47
C MET A 509 -0.86 -21.95 -13.62
N PRO A 510 -0.59 -23.14 -13.06
CA PRO A 510 0.48 -23.31 -12.07
C PRO A 510 1.89 -23.11 -12.64
N ASP A 511 2.10 -23.31 -13.94
CA ASP A 511 3.40 -23.09 -14.59
C ASP A 511 3.74 -21.60 -14.71
N ARG A 512 2.72 -20.75 -14.81
CA ARG A 512 2.90 -19.29 -14.95
C ARG A 512 2.69 -18.56 -13.62
N PHE A 513 1.70 -18.99 -12.86
CA PHE A 513 1.31 -18.41 -11.56
C PHE A 513 1.12 -19.53 -10.54
N PRO A 514 2.21 -20.10 -10.01
CA PRO A 514 2.11 -21.08 -8.93
C PRO A 514 1.55 -20.43 -7.66
N GLN A 515 0.98 -21.23 -6.77
CA GLN A 515 0.45 -20.72 -5.50
C GLN A 515 1.51 -19.99 -4.67
N PHE A 516 2.77 -20.49 -4.70
CA PHE A 516 3.89 -19.93 -3.95
C PHE A 516 4.95 -19.40 -4.92
N ASN A 517 5.19 -18.12 -4.88
CA ASN A 517 6.09 -17.39 -5.77
C ASN A 517 7.25 -16.78 -4.97
N ILE A 518 8.31 -16.38 -5.67
CA ILE A 518 9.37 -15.54 -5.11
C ILE A 518 9.01 -14.09 -5.41
N GLY A 519 8.91 -13.25 -4.37
CA GLY A 519 8.45 -11.86 -4.45
C GLY A 519 9.45 -10.88 -5.05
N ARG A 520 10.61 -11.33 -5.51
CA ARG A 520 11.59 -10.44 -6.14
C ARG A 520 11.13 -10.11 -7.57
N ASN A 521 11.21 -8.82 -7.92
CA ASN A 521 11.01 -8.38 -9.29
C ASN A 521 11.95 -9.17 -10.20
N THR A 522 11.39 -10.09 -11.00
CA THR A 522 12.16 -10.97 -11.88
C THR A 522 12.92 -10.13 -12.90
N LYS A 523 12.35 -9.02 -13.37
CA LYS A 523 12.95 -8.08 -14.31
C LYS A 523 14.23 -7.47 -13.72
N ASP A 524 14.18 -6.98 -12.49
CA ASP A 524 15.37 -6.44 -11.80
C ASP A 524 16.41 -7.50 -11.52
N LEU A 525 15.99 -8.71 -11.13
CA LEU A 525 16.91 -9.82 -10.91
C LEU A 525 17.63 -10.21 -12.21
N VAL A 526 16.88 -10.40 -13.30
CA VAL A 526 17.44 -10.75 -14.62
C VAL A 526 18.34 -9.63 -15.13
N ASN A 527 17.92 -8.37 -15.03
CA ASN A 527 18.76 -7.21 -15.40
C ASN A 527 20.06 -7.18 -14.60
N ASN A 528 20.01 -7.42 -13.28
CA ASN A 528 21.21 -7.48 -12.44
C ASN A 528 22.12 -8.66 -12.77
N LEU A 529 21.57 -9.82 -13.19
CA LEU A 529 22.33 -10.96 -13.67
C LEU A 529 22.95 -10.71 -15.05
N MET A 530 22.24 -10.00 -15.92
CA MET A 530 22.73 -9.65 -17.26
C MET A 530 23.81 -8.58 -17.24
N LYS A 531 23.79 -7.68 -16.23
CA LYS A 531 24.73 -6.55 -16.16
C LYS A 531 26.21 -6.94 -16.27
N PRO A 532 26.73 -7.92 -15.53
CA PRO A 532 28.12 -8.40 -15.71
C PRO A 532 28.37 -8.95 -17.11
N ALA A 533 27.38 -9.62 -17.72
CA ALA A 533 27.51 -10.17 -19.08
C ALA A 533 27.50 -9.05 -20.15
N GLN A 534 26.75 -8.00 -19.95
CA GLN A 534 26.74 -6.79 -20.80
C GLN A 534 28.07 -6.03 -20.74
N GLU A 535 28.74 -6.01 -19.59
CA GLU A 535 30.01 -5.32 -19.35
C GLU A 535 31.23 -6.06 -19.85
N ILE A 536 31.11 -7.33 -20.31
CA ILE A 536 32.23 -8.10 -20.89
C ILE A 536 32.71 -7.42 -22.17
N ASP A 537 34.02 -7.14 -22.23
CA ASP A 537 34.65 -6.62 -23.44
C ASP A 537 34.69 -7.68 -24.54
N ARG A 538 33.89 -7.51 -25.59
CA ARG A 538 33.74 -8.43 -26.72
C ARG A 538 35.07 -8.65 -27.46
N SER A 539 36.00 -7.70 -27.38
CA SER A 539 37.33 -7.84 -27.99
C SER A 539 38.23 -8.88 -27.31
N THR A 540 37.87 -9.29 -26.08
CA THR A 540 38.58 -10.33 -25.32
C THR A 540 38.07 -11.75 -25.59
N LEU A 541 36.96 -11.87 -26.32
CA LEU A 541 36.32 -13.14 -26.67
C LEU A 541 36.68 -13.61 -28.08
N SER A 542 36.52 -14.88 -28.35
CA SER A 542 36.49 -15.36 -29.73
C SER A 542 35.25 -14.81 -30.46
N PRO A 543 35.28 -14.68 -31.80
CA PRO A 543 34.10 -14.25 -32.55
C PRO A 543 32.87 -15.15 -32.33
N GLU A 544 33.07 -16.42 -32.05
CA GLU A 544 32.04 -17.42 -31.78
C GLU A 544 31.42 -17.20 -30.39
N ASP A 545 32.27 -17.06 -29.36
CA ASP A 545 31.81 -16.80 -27.97
C ASP A 545 31.10 -15.44 -27.84
N ALA A 546 31.58 -14.41 -28.55
CA ALA A 546 30.96 -13.11 -28.58
C ALA A 546 29.54 -13.15 -29.18
N ALA A 547 29.37 -13.90 -30.29
CA ALA A 547 28.08 -14.08 -30.94
C ALA A 547 27.11 -14.90 -30.07
N GLU A 548 27.59 -15.93 -29.36
CA GLU A 548 26.78 -16.73 -28.45
C GLU A 548 26.33 -15.89 -27.24
N LEU A 549 27.22 -15.07 -26.67
CA LEU A 549 26.87 -14.15 -25.58
C LEU A 549 25.84 -13.11 -26.00
N ASP A 550 25.99 -12.52 -27.19
CA ASP A 550 25.03 -11.50 -27.68
C ASP A 550 23.66 -12.12 -27.97
N ALA A 551 23.61 -13.35 -28.53
CA ALA A 551 22.36 -14.08 -28.74
C ALA A 551 21.65 -14.41 -27.40
N ALA A 552 22.40 -14.84 -26.38
CA ALA A 552 21.84 -15.12 -25.06
C ALA A 552 21.29 -13.85 -24.38
N LEU A 553 22.00 -12.71 -24.53
CA LEU A 553 21.52 -11.42 -24.01
C LEU A 553 20.26 -10.93 -24.75
N GLU A 554 20.18 -11.14 -26.06
CA GLU A 554 18.99 -10.80 -26.86
C GLU A 554 17.80 -11.67 -26.44
N GLU A 555 17.98 -12.98 -26.23
CA GLU A 555 16.94 -13.87 -25.72
C GLU A 555 16.45 -13.46 -24.33
N CYS A 556 17.37 -13.14 -23.41
CA CYS A 556 17.01 -12.64 -22.07
C CYS A 556 16.23 -11.32 -22.15
N ASN A 557 16.61 -10.37 -23.01
CA ASN A 557 15.88 -9.12 -23.20
C ASN A 557 14.48 -9.38 -23.75
N ALA A 558 14.33 -10.28 -24.72
CA ALA A 558 13.03 -10.64 -25.29
C ALA A 558 12.07 -11.29 -24.27
N MET A 559 12.61 -11.91 -23.21
CA MET A 559 11.80 -12.45 -22.09
C MET A 559 11.35 -11.37 -21.10
N LEU A 560 12.00 -10.19 -21.10
CA LEU A 560 11.69 -9.08 -20.20
C LEU A 560 10.67 -8.07 -20.79
N ASP A 561 10.48 -8.09 -22.09
CA ASP A 561 9.48 -7.29 -22.80
C ASP A 561 8.09 -7.96 -22.76
#